data_d07351bc6d0fcf7a49219647751a26b4
#
_entry.id   d07351bc6d0fcf7a49219647751a26b4
#
_cell.length_a   1.000
_cell.length_b   1.000
_cell.length_c   1.000
_cell.angle_alpha   90.00
_cell.angle_beta   90.00
_cell.angle_gamma   90.00
#
_symmetry.space_group_name_H-M   'P 1'
#
loop_
_entity.id
_entity.type
_entity.pdbx_description
1 polymer ?
#
loop_
_entity_poly.entity_id
_entity_poly.type
_entity_poly.pdbx_seq_one_letter_code
_entity_poly.pdbx_strand_id
1 'polypeptide(L)'
;MRGLEGKITVVTGGAAGIGAAIVQRFKAEGARVIVFDLKSDPSVDITNYEAVQKAVAAAGPIDILVNNAGWDMFRPFLKTDPAFWQKILAINLVGPMNVLHCVLPGMVERGSGKVVTIASDAGRVGSSGEAPYSACKGGVIALTKTLARELATKGIRLNVVCPGLTETGMLESFMQGAGNPEKLREAYRRAVPVGRLGKPEDIAGAVLFLASDDAEFITGQTISVSGGLTMHG
;
A
#
# COMPACT_ATOMS: atom_id res chain seq x y z
N MET A 1 3.53 18.66 7.09
CA MET A 1 2.08 18.55 6.75
C MET A 1 1.27 18.67 8.02
N ARG A 2 0.06 19.28 7.98
CA ARG A 2 -0.75 19.50 9.19
C ARG A 2 -1.31 18.18 9.75
N GLY A 3 -1.40 18.08 11.08
CA GLY A 3 -2.12 17.00 11.78
C GLY A 3 -1.41 15.65 11.81
N LEU A 4 -0.09 15.58 11.57
CA LEU A 4 0.69 14.34 11.64
C LEU A 4 1.49 14.20 12.93
N GLU A 5 1.90 15.31 13.55
CA GLU A 5 2.69 15.31 14.78
C GLU A 5 1.94 14.60 15.92
N GLY A 6 2.63 13.72 16.63
CA GLY A 6 2.10 12.93 17.73
C GLY A 6 1.12 11.81 17.36
N LYS A 7 0.72 11.68 16.08
CA LYS A 7 -0.24 10.66 15.63
C LYS A 7 0.35 9.26 15.69
N ILE A 8 -0.43 8.31 16.19
CA ILE A 8 -0.08 6.89 16.16
C ILE A 8 -0.40 6.34 14.77
N THR A 9 0.67 6.03 14.04
CA THR A 9 0.62 5.58 12.65
C THR A 9 1.10 4.13 12.55
N VAL A 10 0.27 3.24 12.02
CA VAL A 10 0.66 1.87 11.66
C VAL A 10 0.98 1.80 10.19
N VAL A 11 2.14 1.20 9.84
CA VAL A 11 2.55 0.93 8.46
C VAL A 11 2.81 -0.56 8.31
N THR A 12 2.02 -1.24 7.47
CA THR A 12 2.28 -2.64 7.14
C THR A 12 3.34 -2.76 6.06
N GLY A 13 4.25 -3.76 6.16
CA GLY A 13 5.37 -3.90 5.23
C GLY A 13 6.36 -2.74 5.30
N GLY A 14 6.55 -2.17 6.51
CA GLY A 14 7.35 -0.96 6.73
C GLY A 14 8.86 -1.18 6.82
N ALA A 15 9.34 -2.42 6.73
CA ALA A 15 10.77 -2.73 6.89
C ALA A 15 11.61 -2.48 5.62
N ALA A 16 11.00 -2.31 4.45
CA ALA A 16 11.72 -2.14 3.18
C ALA A 16 10.94 -1.31 2.15
N GLY A 17 11.63 -0.89 1.09
CA GLY A 17 11.05 -0.27 -0.10
C GLY A 17 10.15 0.92 0.20
N ILE A 18 8.97 0.96 -0.43
CA ILE A 18 7.97 2.04 -0.26
C ILE A 18 7.57 2.19 1.20
N GLY A 19 7.32 1.08 1.91
CA GLY A 19 6.94 1.11 3.32
C GLY A 19 7.99 1.78 4.21
N ALA A 20 9.27 1.49 3.99
CA ALA A 20 10.36 2.10 4.77
C ALA A 20 10.45 3.62 4.51
N ALA A 21 10.31 4.07 3.26
CA ALA A 21 10.28 5.50 2.94
C ALA A 21 9.09 6.21 3.60
N ILE A 22 7.92 5.57 3.62
CA ILE A 22 6.73 6.07 4.32
C ILE A 22 7.00 6.19 5.82
N VAL A 23 7.57 5.15 6.45
CA VAL A 23 7.94 5.16 7.87
C VAL A 23 8.89 6.31 8.21
N GLN A 24 9.96 6.47 7.41
CA GLN A 24 10.92 7.56 7.61
C GLN A 24 10.25 8.92 7.51
N ARG A 25 9.41 9.11 6.52
CA ARG A 25 8.73 10.39 6.29
C ARG A 25 7.73 10.73 7.40
N PHE A 26 6.93 9.75 7.88
CA PHE A 26 6.04 9.97 9.04
C PHE A 26 6.82 10.32 10.31
N LYS A 27 7.95 9.65 10.57
CA LYS A 27 8.82 9.98 11.71
C LYS A 27 9.38 11.40 11.60
N ALA A 28 9.75 11.85 10.40
CA ALA A 28 10.25 13.21 10.17
C ALA A 28 9.16 14.28 10.40
N GLU A 29 7.88 13.92 10.25
CA GLU A 29 6.73 14.80 10.56
C GLU A 29 6.28 14.68 12.05
N GLY A 30 7.04 14.00 12.91
CA GLY A 30 6.77 13.87 14.34
C GLY A 30 5.73 12.80 14.71
N ALA A 31 5.34 11.91 13.80
CA ALA A 31 4.41 10.83 14.10
C ALA A 31 5.10 9.69 14.88
N ARG A 32 4.35 9.02 15.76
CA ARG A 32 4.75 7.75 16.39
C ARG A 32 4.43 6.60 15.45
N VAL A 33 5.43 6.03 14.80
CA VAL A 33 5.25 4.98 13.79
C VAL A 33 5.48 3.60 14.38
N ILE A 34 4.50 2.70 14.15
CA ILE A 34 4.54 1.28 14.49
C ILE A 34 4.56 0.50 13.17
N VAL A 35 5.49 -0.43 13.03
CA VAL A 35 5.68 -1.23 11.82
C VAL A 35 5.11 -2.62 12.04
N PHE A 36 4.19 -3.07 11.16
CA PHE A 36 3.75 -4.45 11.08
C PHE A 36 4.44 -5.11 9.88
N ASP A 37 5.44 -5.93 10.15
CA ASP A 37 6.25 -6.59 9.12
C ASP A 37 6.73 -7.94 9.63
N LEU A 38 7.04 -8.86 8.75
CA LEU A 38 7.67 -10.14 9.10
C LEU A 38 9.08 -9.96 9.70
N LYS A 39 9.72 -8.81 9.40
CA LYS A 39 11.05 -8.44 9.87
C LYS A 39 11.03 -7.44 11.05
N SER A 40 9.85 -7.06 11.54
CA SER A 40 9.74 -6.21 12.74
C SER A 40 9.88 -7.04 14.01
N ASP A 41 10.11 -6.35 15.12
CA ASP A 41 10.10 -6.95 16.46
C ASP A 41 9.03 -6.22 17.31
N PRO A 42 7.93 -6.90 17.68
CA PRO A 42 7.56 -8.27 17.30
C PRO A 42 7.19 -8.40 15.80
N SER A 43 7.44 -9.59 15.22
CA SER A 43 7.04 -9.93 13.86
C SER A 43 5.53 -10.01 13.72
N VAL A 44 4.98 -9.42 12.65
CA VAL A 44 3.54 -9.44 12.37
C VAL A 44 3.27 -9.95 10.96
N ASP A 45 2.68 -11.12 10.85
CA ASP A 45 2.17 -11.66 9.58
C ASP A 45 0.73 -11.19 9.37
N ILE A 46 0.51 -10.33 8.38
CA ILE A 46 -0.82 -9.79 8.07
C ILE A 46 -1.80 -10.84 7.53
N THR A 47 -1.31 -12.00 7.06
CA THR A 47 -2.16 -13.10 6.60
C THR A 47 -2.78 -13.87 7.76
N ASN A 48 -2.23 -13.71 8.96
CA ASN A 48 -2.74 -14.33 10.20
C ASN A 48 -3.61 -13.32 10.98
N TYR A 49 -4.91 -13.53 10.95
CA TYR A 49 -5.89 -12.64 11.59
C TYR A 49 -5.63 -12.43 13.09
N GLU A 50 -5.34 -13.50 13.83
CA GLU A 50 -5.10 -13.44 15.28
C GLU A 50 -3.81 -12.67 15.61
N ALA A 51 -2.74 -12.84 14.80
CA ALA A 51 -1.51 -12.09 14.96
C ALA A 51 -1.77 -10.59 14.75
N VAL A 52 -2.54 -10.22 13.73
CA VAL A 52 -2.95 -8.84 13.47
C VAL A 52 -3.77 -8.28 14.63
N GLN A 53 -4.75 -9.03 15.13
CA GLN A 53 -5.60 -8.61 16.25
C GLN A 53 -4.76 -8.31 17.51
N LYS A 54 -3.82 -9.18 17.85
CA LYS A 54 -2.88 -8.96 18.98
C LYS A 54 -2.00 -7.72 18.76
N ALA A 55 -1.47 -7.56 17.56
CA ALA A 55 -0.61 -6.41 17.24
C ALA A 55 -1.38 -5.08 17.29
N VAL A 56 -2.62 -5.04 16.80
CA VAL A 56 -3.49 -3.86 16.86
C VAL A 56 -3.84 -3.51 18.32
N ALA A 57 -4.16 -4.52 19.14
CA ALA A 57 -4.43 -4.29 20.58
C ALA A 57 -3.20 -3.72 21.31
N ALA A 58 -2.00 -4.20 20.99
CA ALA A 58 -0.75 -3.70 21.55
C ALA A 58 -0.36 -2.29 21.06
N ALA A 59 -0.75 -1.92 19.84
CA ALA A 59 -0.47 -0.61 19.26
C ALA A 59 -1.24 0.53 19.96
N GLY A 60 -2.38 0.25 20.56
CA GLY A 60 -3.25 1.24 21.18
C GLY A 60 -4.12 1.99 20.14
N PRO A 61 -4.49 3.26 20.40
CA PRO A 61 -5.42 4.01 19.57
C PRO A 61 -4.74 4.46 18.26
N ILE A 62 -4.90 3.69 17.19
CA ILE A 62 -4.31 3.99 15.88
C ILE A 62 -5.07 5.14 15.20
N ASP A 63 -4.37 6.24 14.90
CA ASP A 63 -4.93 7.40 14.19
C ASP A 63 -4.84 7.24 12.67
N ILE A 64 -3.73 6.65 12.19
CA ILE A 64 -3.42 6.52 10.76
C ILE A 64 -3.01 5.08 10.49
N LEU A 65 -3.61 4.48 9.44
CA LEU A 65 -3.20 3.20 8.90
C LEU A 65 -2.67 3.38 7.48
N VAL A 66 -1.45 2.91 7.22
CA VAL A 66 -0.94 2.71 5.86
C VAL A 66 -0.88 1.22 5.56
N ASN A 67 -1.82 0.76 4.75
CA ASN A 67 -1.92 -0.64 4.35
C ASN A 67 -1.04 -0.86 3.10
N ASN A 68 0.25 -1.14 3.32
CA ASN A 68 1.29 -1.17 2.28
C ASN A 68 1.84 -2.57 2.00
N ALA A 69 1.81 -3.50 2.96
CA ALA A 69 2.37 -4.83 2.76
C ALA A 69 1.84 -5.49 1.48
N GLY A 70 2.72 -6.08 0.72
CA GLY A 70 2.40 -6.75 -0.53
C GLY A 70 3.58 -7.57 -1.05
N TRP A 71 3.28 -8.51 -1.92
CA TRP A 71 4.27 -9.35 -2.58
C TRP A 71 3.78 -9.75 -3.96
N ASP A 72 4.68 -9.80 -4.92
CA ASP A 72 4.40 -10.33 -6.25
C ASP A 72 5.61 -11.07 -6.84
N MET A 73 5.35 -11.86 -7.86
CA MET A 73 6.34 -12.52 -8.70
C MET A 73 5.83 -12.54 -10.14
N PHE A 74 6.59 -11.95 -11.04
CA PHE A 74 6.27 -11.97 -12.47
C PHE A 74 6.16 -13.42 -12.99
N ARG A 75 4.96 -13.77 -13.49
CA ARG A 75 4.67 -15.08 -14.06
C ARG A 75 3.48 -14.99 -15.02
N PRO A 76 3.65 -15.36 -16.30
CA PRO A 76 2.52 -15.45 -17.24
C PRO A 76 1.39 -16.33 -16.68
N PHE A 77 0.14 -15.89 -16.80
CA PHE A 77 -1.01 -16.52 -16.13
C PHE A 77 -1.11 -18.04 -16.38
N LEU A 78 -0.92 -18.47 -17.64
CA LEU A 78 -0.98 -19.90 -17.98
C LEU A 78 0.16 -20.74 -17.38
N LYS A 79 1.16 -20.10 -16.76
CA LYS A 79 2.26 -20.78 -16.04
C LYS A 79 2.11 -20.68 -14.52
N THR A 80 1.00 -20.14 -14.03
CA THR A 80 0.67 -20.08 -12.60
C THR A 80 -0.18 -21.29 -12.21
N ASP A 81 -0.29 -21.53 -10.91
CA ASP A 81 -1.07 -22.61 -10.30
C ASP A 81 -1.90 -22.11 -9.11
N PRO A 82 -2.86 -22.91 -8.61
CA PRO A 82 -3.69 -22.51 -7.47
C PRO A 82 -2.91 -22.18 -6.20
N ALA A 83 -1.78 -22.83 -5.93
CA ALA A 83 -0.97 -22.55 -4.75
C ALA A 83 -0.34 -21.14 -4.84
N PHE A 84 0.13 -20.76 -6.03
CA PHE A 84 0.60 -19.40 -6.29
C PHE A 84 -0.50 -18.36 -6.11
N TRP A 85 -1.72 -18.63 -6.62
CA TRP A 85 -2.85 -17.72 -6.45
C TRP A 85 -3.24 -17.54 -5.00
N GLN A 86 -3.32 -18.64 -4.23
CA GLN A 86 -3.62 -18.56 -2.79
C GLN A 86 -2.62 -17.67 -2.05
N LYS A 87 -1.33 -17.80 -2.34
CA LYS A 87 -0.29 -16.96 -1.74
C LYS A 87 -0.48 -15.48 -2.10
N ILE A 88 -0.70 -15.17 -3.40
CA ILE A 88 -0.93 -13.80 -3.88
C ILE A 88 -2.18 -13.19 -3.21
N LEU A 89 -3.29 -13.93 -3.18
CA LEU A 89 -4.54 -13.50 -2.56
C LEU A 89 -4.37 -13.27 -1.05
N ALA A 90 -3.73 -14.22 -0.35
CA ALA A 90 -3.52 -14.12 1.09
C ALA A 90 -2.78 -12.83 1.46
N ILE A 91 -1.69 -12.52 0.75
CA ILE A 91 -0.85 -11.36 1.09
C ILE A 91 -1.46 -10.04 0.58
N ASN A 92 -1.97 -10.00 -0.67
CA ASN A 92 -2.31 -8.72 -1.30
C ASN A 92 -3.80 -8.34 -1.20
N LEU A 93 -4.66 -9.25 -0.74
CA LEU A 93 -6.10 -8.98 -0.57
C LEU A 93 -6.58 -9.31 0.84
N VAL A 94 -6.42 -10.57 1.29
CA VAL A 94 -6.92 -11.01 2.60
C VAL A 94 -6.16 -10.33 3.73
N GLY A 95 -4.83 -10.23 3.64
CA GLY A 95 -4.00 -9.54 4.63
C GLY A 95 -4.42 -8.09 4.86
N PRO A 96 -4.54 -7.25 3.82
CA PRO A 96 -5.14 -5.93 3.92
C PRO A 96 -6.53 -5.90 4.57
N MET A 97 -7.41 -6.86 4.26
CA MET A 97 -8.74 -6.97 4.89
C MET A 97 -8.63 -7.28 6.38
N ASN A 98 -7.74 -8.21 6.79
CA ASN A 98 -7.50 -8.53 8.20
C ASN A 98 -7.09 -7.27 8.99
N VAL A 99 -6.14 -6.49 8.44
CA VAL A 99 -5.66 -5.28 9.12
C VAL A 99 -6.78 -4.22 9.21
N LEU A 100 -7.50 -3.97 8.12
CA LEU A 100 -8.65 -3.05 8.12
C LEU A 100 -9.71 -3.47 9.13
N HIS A 101 -10.07 -4.76 9.15
CA HIS A 101 -11.10 -5.27 10.06
C HIS A 101 -10.72 -5.12 11.54
N CYS A 102 -9.44 -5.26 11.88
CA CYS A 102 -8.97 -5.09 13.25
C CYS A 102 -8.81 -3.61 13.66
N VAL A 103 -8.45 -2.71 12.72
CA VAL A 103 -8.15 -1.29 13.03
C VAL A 103 -9.40 -0.40 13.02
N LEU A 104 -10.28 -0.60 12.03
CA LEU A 104 -11.43 0.29 11.80
C LEU A 104 -12.41 0.40 12.98
N PRO A 105 -12.72 -0.66 13.76
CA PRO A 105 -13.62 -0.50 14.90
C PRO A 105 -13.17 0.56 15.90
N GLY A 106 -11.90 0.57 16.27
CA GLY A 106 -11.36 1.59 17.19
C GLY A 106 -11.35 3.01 16.59
N MET A 107 -11.13 3.14 15.28
CA MET A 107 -11.27 4.44 14.61
C MET A 107 -12.72 4.93 14.61
N VAL A 108 -13.69 4.05 14.34
CA VAL A 108 -15.13 4.37 14.34
C VAL A 108 -15.59 4.76 15.73
N GLU A 109 -15.18 4.06 16.78
CA GLU A 109 -15.51 4.39 18.16
C GLU A 109 -15.04 5.80 18.55
N ARG A 110 -13.87 6.21 18.09
CA ARG A 110 -13.33 7.55 18.33
C ARG A 110 -13.86 8.62 17.37
N GLY A 111 -14.61 8.24 16.34
CA GLY A 111 -15.10 9.17 15.31
C GLY A 111 -14.00 9.83 14.48
N SER A 112 -12.80 9.22 14.39
CA SER A 112 -11.65 9.78 13.68
C SER A 112 -10.68 8.69 13.24
N GLY A 113 -10.21 8.79 12.01
CA GLY A 113 -9.18 7.88 11.46
C GLY A 113 -8.88 8.16 10.00
N LYS A 114 -7.65 7.88 9.61
CA LYS A 114 -7.20 8.02 8.21
C LYS A 114 -6.53 6.74 7.74
N VAL A 115 -6.94 6.26 6.58
CA VAL A 115 -6.41 5.04 5.97
C VAL A 115 -5.90 5.36 4.58
N VAL A 116 -4.68 4.96 4.29
CA VAL A 116 -4.11 5.00 2.93
C VAL A 116 -3.71 3.58 2.53
N THR A 117 -4.34 3.05 1.50
CA THR A 117 -4.02 1.72 0.97
C THR A 117 -3.08 1.85 -0.23
N ILE A 118 -1.98 1.12 -0.22
CA ILE A 118 -1.07 1.04 -1.36
C ILE A 118 -1.55 -0.09 -2.29
N ALA A 119 -2.15 0.32 -3.41
CA ALA A 119 -2.51 -0.59 -4.48
C ALA A 119 -1.38 -0.71 -5.51
N SER A 120 -1.70 -0.56 -6.79
CA SER A 120 -0.78 -0.52 -7.92
C SER A 120 -1.52 0.00 -9.15
N ASP A 121 -0.83 0.61 -10.09
CA ASP A 121 -1.39 0.87 -11.42
C ASP A 121 -1.79 -0.44 -12.14
N ALA A 122 -1.13 -1.56 -11.83
CA ALA A 122 -1.55 -2.89 -12.29
C ALA A 122 -3.00 -3.23 -11.91
N GLY A 123 -3.49 -2.75 -10.75
CA GLY A 123 -4.89 -2.91 -10.33
C GLY A 123 -5.88 -1.99 -11.05
N ARG A 124 -5.39 -0.99 -11.79
CA ARG A 124 -6.22 -0.04 -12.56
C ARG A 124 -6.33 -0.43 -14.03
N VAL A 125 -5.23 -0.80 -14.64
CA VAL A 125 -5.13 -1.00 -16.10
C VAL A 125 -4.67 -2.42 -16.48
N GLY A 126 -4.36 -3.26 -15.51
CA GLY A 126 -3.72 -4.55 -15.71
C GLY A 126 -2.22 -4.43 -15.95
N SER A 127 -1.50 -5.53 -15.74
CA SER A 127 -0.08 -5.65 -16.05
C SER A 127 0.22 -7.06 -16.55
N SER A 128 0.95 -7.15 -17.66
CA SER A 128 1.32 -8.43 -18.25
C SER A 128 2.22 -9.22 -17.29
N GLY A 129 1.88 -10.49 -17.06
CA GLY A 129 2.62 -11.35 -16.13
C GLY A 129 2.27 -11.19 -14.65
N GLU A 130 1.29 -10.33 -14.31
CA GLU A 130 0.88 -10.02 -12.94
C GLU A 130 -0.64 -10.21 -12.75
N ALA A 131 -1.31 -11.10 -13.51
CA ALA A 131 -2.77 -11.19 -13.52
C ALA A 131 -3.40 -11.42 -12.13
N PRO A 132 -2.96 -12.38 -11.28
CA PRO A 132 -3.50 -12.55 -9.94
C PRO A 132 -3.23 -11.35 -9.03
N TYR A 133 -2.06 -10.72 -9.15
CA TYR A 133 -1.70 -9.52 -8.41
C TYR A 133 -2.57 -8.32 -8.83
N SER A 134 -2.75 -8.10 -10.13
CA SER A 134 -3.64 -7.06 -10.68
C SER A 134 -5.07 -7.21 -10.16
N ALA A 135 -5.59 -8.46 -10.11
CA ALA A 135 -6.90 -8.74 -9.54
C ALA A 135 -6.99 -8.36 -8.06
N CYS A 136 -5.98 -8.70 -7.25
CA CYS A 136 -5.91 -8.30 -5.84
C CYS A 136 -5.86 -6.78 -5.67
N LYS A 137 -5.01 -6.11 -6.45
CA LYS A 137 -4.85 -4.65 -6.35
C LYS A 137 -6.07 -3.89 -6.86
N GLY A 138 -6.80 -4.44 -7.85
CA GLY A 138 -8.14 -3.96 -8.23
C GLY A 138 -9.17 -4.19 -7.11
N GLY A 139 -9.10 -5.35 -6.45
CA GLY A 139 -9.95 -5.69 -5.32
C GLY A 139 -9.78 -4.73 -4.13
N VAL A 140 -8.55 -4.39 -3.73
CA VAL A 140 -8.34 -3.44 -2.62
C VAL A 140 -8.73 -2.01 -2.97
N ILE A 141 -8.67 -1.60 -4.26
CA ILE A 141 -9.22 -0.32 -4.71
C ILE A 141 -10.74 -0.28 -4.49
N ALA A 142 -11.46 -1.32 -4.93
CA ALA A 142 -12.91 -1.42 -4.75
C ALA A 142 -13.29 -1.49 -3.27
N LEU A 143 -12.59 -2.31 -2.47
CA LEU A 143 -12.77 -2.43 -1.03
C LEU A 143 -12.62 -1.08 -0.33
N THR A 144 -11.54 -0.34 -0.62
CA THR A 144 -11.29 0.96 0.00
C THR A 144 -12.38 1.97 -0.34
N LYS A 145 -12.86 2.00 -1.59
CA LYS A 145 -13.98 2.86 -2.02
C LYS A 145 -15.29 2.52 -1.30
N THR A 146 -15.57 1.24 -1.12
CA THR A 146 -16.75 0.77 -0.38
C THR A 146 -16.69 1.23 1.08
N LEU A 147 -15.60 0.94 1.77
CA LEU A 147 -15.41 1.34 3.16
C LEU A 147 -15.38 2.87 3.35
N ALA A 148 -14.87 3.63 2.37
CA ALA A 148 -14.94 5.08 2.38
C ALA A 148 -16.39 5.59 2.38
N ARG A 149 -17.30 4.96 1.63
CA ARG A 149 -18.74 5.30 1.63
C ARG A 149 -19.41 4.94 2.96
N GLU A 150 -19.13 3.75 3.48
CA GLU A 150 -19.73 3.25 4.73
C GLU A 150 -19.30 4.05 5.95
N LEU A 151 -18.06 4.56 5.97
CA LEU A 151 -17.44 5.14 7.16
C LEU A 151 -17.23 6.65 7.11
N ALA A 152 -17.57 7.33 6.01
CA ALA A 152 -17.39 8.76 5.86
C ALA A 152 -18.13 9.56 6.96
N THR A 153 -19.37 9.16 7.29
CA THR A 153 -20.17 9.79 8.35
C THR A 153 -19.68 9.45 9.77
N LYS A 154 -18.77 8.49 9.88
CA LYS A 154 -18.10 8.12 11.13
C LYS A 154 -16.76 8.83 11.33
N GLY A 155 -16.46 9.84 10.51
CA GLY A 155 -15.22 10.61 10.61
C GLY A 155 -13.98 9.90 10.03
N ILE A 156 -14.14 8.81 9.25
CA ILE A 156 -13.02 8.07 8.70
C ILE A 156 -12.79 8.45 7.23
N ARG A 157 -11.54 8.67 6.86
CA ARG A 157 -11.12 8.91 5.47
C ARG A 157 -10.30 7.73 4.97
N LEU A 158 -10.69 7.17 3.84
CA LEU A 158 -9.97 6.04 3.22
C LEU A 158 -9.66 6.39 1.77
N ASN A 159 -8.39 6.35 1.41
CA ASN A 159 -7.90 6.63 0.06
C ASN A 159 -6.89 5.60 -0.40
N VAL A 160 -6.62 5.59 -1.70
CA VAL A 160 -5.71 4.64 -2.35
C VAL A 160 -4.61 5.40 -3.08
N VAL A 161 -3.37 4.94 -2.93
CA VAL A 161 -2.23 5.33 -3.77
C VAL A 161 -1.86 4.14 -4.65
N CYS A 162 -1.72 4.38 -5.94
CA CYS A 162 -1.30 3.40 -6.93
C CYS A 162 0.09 3.79 -7.44
N PRO A 163 1.16 3.16 -6.93
CA PRO A 163 2.49 3.31 -7.52
C PRO A 163 2.54 2.75 -8.93
N GLY A 164 3.29 3.43 -9.81
CA GLY A 164 3.79 2.86 -11.06
C GLY A 164 5.12 2.14 -10.84
N LEU A 165 5.95 2.06 -11.89
CA LEU A 165 7.27 1.46 -11.85
C LEU A 165 8.19 2.21 -10.86
N THR A 166 8.42 1.61 -9.70
CA THR A 166 9.15 2.21 -8.57
C THR A 166 10.37 1.35 -8.22
N GLU A 167 11.53 1.97 -8.04
CA GLU A 167 12.80 1.31 -7.66
C GLU A 167 12.67 0.69 -6.26
N THR A 168 12.43 -0.61 -6.22
CA THR A 168 12.25 -1.41 -5.00
C THR A 168 12.88 -2.77 -5.19
N GLY A 169 13.10 -3.52 -4.09
CA GLY A 169 13.56 -4.90 -4.17
C GLY A 169 12.64 -5.81 -4.99
N MET A 170 11.33 -5.51 -5.05
CA MET A 170 10.37 -6.23 -5.90
C MET A 170 10.68 -6.01 -7.38
N LEU A 171 10.90 -4.78 -7.82
CA LEU A 171 11.27 -4.46 -9.21
C LEU A 171 12.62 -5.07 -9.58
N GLU A 172 13.61 -5.01 -8.68
CA GLU A 172 14.92 -5.66 -8.89
C GLU A 172 14.79 -7.18 -9.08
N SER A 173 13.92 -7.83 -8.30
CA SER A 173 13.65 -9.27 -8.46
C SER A 173 13.05 -9.59 -9.84
N PHE A 174 12.19 -8.72 -10.37
CA PHE A 174 11.64 -8.87 -11.73
C PHE A 174 12.72 -8.71 -12.79
N MET A 175 13.61 -7.71 -12.62
CA MET A 175 14.71 -7.47 -13.57
C MET A 175 15.72 -8.61 -13.59
N GLN A 176 16.06 -9.21 -12.43
CA GLN A 176 16.98 -10.34 -12.34
C GLN A 176 16.47 -11.59 -13.11
N GLY A 177 15.16 -11.76 -13.23
CA GLY A 177 14.54 -12.80 -14.04
C GLY A 177 14.54 -12.54 -15.54
N ALA A 178 14.93 -11.36 -15.99
CA ALA A 178 14.97 -10.97 -17.40
C ALA A 178 16.30 -11.34 -18.05
N GLY A 179 16.26 -11.71 -19.35
CA GLY A 179 17.46 -12.05 -20.11
C GLY A 179 18.46 -10.89 -20.27
N ASN A 180 17.98 -9.63 -20.16
CA ASN A 180 18.82 -8.42 -20.14
C ASN A 180 18.20 -7.37 -19.22
N PRO A 181 18.63 -7.31 -17.95
CA PRO A 181 18.09 -6.37 -16.96
C PRO A 181 18.25 -4.90 -17.33
N GLU A 182 19.40 -4.51 -17.88
CA GLU A 182 19.67 -3.10 -18.24
C GLU A 182 18.78 -2.63 -19.38
N LYS A 183 18.61 -3.45 -20.42
CA LYS A 183 17.71 -3.15 -21.53
C LYS A 183 16.26 -3.02 -21.05
N LEU A 184 15.84 -3.87 -20.12
CA LEU A 184 14.50 -3.80 -19.52
C LEU A 184 14.33 -2.53 -18.67
N ARG A 185 15.33 -2.19 -17.84
CA ARG A 185 15.35 -0.95 -17.06
C ARG A 185 15.21 0.29 -17.94
N GLU A 186 15.97 0.33 -19.04
CA GLU A 186 15.90 1.45 -19.98
C GLU A 186 14.54 1.52 -20.70
N ALA A 187 13.96 0.35 -21.07
CA ALA A 187 12.62 0.31 -21.63
C ALA A 187 11.55 0.84 -20.65
N TYR A 188 11.64 0.45 -19.37
CA TYR A 188 10.76 0.96 -18.32
C TYR A 188 10.93 2.46 -18.11
N ARG A 189 12.17 2.96 -18.06
CA ARG A 189 12.46 4.38 -17.95
C ARG A 189 11.84 5.20 -19.09
N ARG A 190 11.95 4.70 -20.33
CA ARG A 190 11.36 5.35 -21.51
C ARG A 190 9.84 5.33 -21.53
N ALA A 191 9.21 4.32 -20.93
CA ALA A 191 7.76 4.20 -20.84
C ALA A 191 7.15 5.25 -19.87
N VAL A 192 7.94 5.73 -18.90
CA VAL A 192 7.48 6.73 -17.94
C VAL A 192 7.64 8.14 -18.52
N PRO A 193 6.57 8.92 -18.72
CA PRO A 193 6.64 10.27 -19.33
C PRO A 193 7.59 11.23 -18.63
N VAL A 194 7.73 11.15 -17.29
CA VAL A 194 8.70 11.95 -16.52
C VAL A 194 10.17 11.55 -16.81
N GLY A 195 10.41 10.45 -17.54
CA GLY A 195 11.73 10.03 -18.01
C GLY A 195 12.59 9.31 -16.98
N ARG A 196 12.03 8.92 -15.83
CA ARG A 196 12.71 8.12 -14.81
C ARG A 196 11.75 7.15 -14.14
N LEU A 197 12.29 6.14 -13.49
CA LEU A 197 11.54 5.31 -12.56
C LEU A 197 11.18 6.12 -11.31
N GLY A 198 10.09 5.76 -10.66
CA GLY A 198 9.73 6.30 -9.36
C GLY A 198 10.71 5.84 -8.27
N LYS A 199 10.89 6.66 -7.25
CA LYS A 199 11.58 6.28 -6.02
C LYS A 199 10.56 6.06 -4.91
N PRO A 200 10.86 5.25 -3.88
CA PRO A 200 9.98 5.09 -2.72
C PRO A 200 9.51 6.42 -2.10
N GLU A 201 10.38 7.43 -2.10
CA GLU A 201 10.11 8.77 -1.58
C GLU A 201 9.04 9.52 -2.40
N ASP A 202 8.95 9.27 -3.71
CA ASP A 202 7.90 9.86 -4.55
C ASP A 202 6.50 9.39 -4.10
N ILE A 203 6.41 8.14 -3.66
CA ILE A 203 5.15 7.56 -3.15
C ILE A 203 4.81 8.09 -1.76
N ALA A 204 5.82 8.18 -0.89
CA ALA A 204 5.64 8.63 0.49
C ALA A 204 4.99 10.01 0.59
N GLY A 205 5.31 10.94 -0.31
CA GLY A 205 4.72 12.28 -0.35
C GLY A 205 3.20 12.26 -0.51
N ALA A 206 2.69 11.48 -1.46
CA ALA A 206 1.24 11.34 -1.69
C ALA A 206 0.53 10.65 -0.51
N VAL A 207 1.18 9.65 0.09
CA VAL A 207 0.65 8.94 1.28
C VAL A 207 0.48 9.89 2.45
N LEU A 208 1.50 10.68 2.77
CA LEU A 208 1.44 11.63 3.87
C LEU A 208 0.39 12.71 3.61
N PHE A 209 0.31 13.23 2.38
CA PHE A 209 -0.74 14.20 2.03
C PHE A 209 -2.13 13.64 2.31
N LEU A 210 -2.45 12.42 1.84
CA LEU A 210 -3.75 11.78 2.06
C LEU A 210 -4.01 11.42 3.53
N ALA A 211 -2.97 11.24 4.33
CA ALA A 211 -3.06 10.99 5.77
C ALA A 211 -3.11 12.27 6.62
N SER A 212 -2.83 13.44 6.04
CA SER A 212 -2.78 14.73 6.73
C SER A 212 -4.17 15.40 6.82
N ASP A 213 -4.26 16.48 7.59
CA ASP A 213 -5.48 17.31 7.65
C ASP A 213 -5.67 18.16 6.37
N ASP A 214 -4.64 18.26 5.54
CA ASP A 214 -4.73 18.93 4.25
C ASP A 214 -5.62 18.15 3.25
N ALA A 215 -5.87 16.87 3.51
CA ALA A 215 -6.75 15.99 2.74
C ALA A 215 -8.10 15.68 3.44
N GLU A 216 -8.54 16.49 4.41
CA GLU A 216 -9.73 16.19 5.23
C GLU A 216 -11.01 16.05 4.41
N PHE A 217 -11.11 16.69 3.27
CA PHE A 217 -12.28 16.57 2.37
C PHE A 217 -12.07 15.57 1.23
N ILE A 218 -11.02 14.73 1.31
CA ILE A 218 -10.68 13.71 0.29
C ILE A 218 -10.92 12.32 0.89
N THR A 219 -11.89 11.58 0.33
CA THR A 219 -12.15 10.18 0.68
C THR A 219 -12.61 9.38 -0.54
N GLY A 220 -12.31 8.08 -0.58
CA GLY A 220 -12.65 7.19 -1.69
C GLY A 220 -11.84 7.43 -2.97
N GLN A 221 -10.80 8.26 -2.93
CA GLN A 221 -10.02 8.57 -4.11
C GLN A 221 -8.91 7.54 -4.37
N THR A 222 -8.57 7.40 -5.64
CA THR A 222 -7.47 6.54 -6.11
C THR A 222 -6.52 7.39 -6.93
N ILE A 223 -5.31 7.59 -6.42
CA ILE A 223 -4.31 8.47 -7.03
C ILE A 223 -3.16 7.62 -7.55
N SER A 224 -2.87 7.70 -8.87
CA SER A 224 -1.65 7.12 -9.45
C SER A 224 -0.45 8.04 -9.19
N VAL A 225 0.63 7.45 -8.69
CA VAL A 225 1.94 8.09 -8.52
C VAL A 225 2.92 7.32 -9.40
N SER A 226 2.91 7.65 -10.69
CA SER A 226 3.52 6.84 -11.74
C SER A 226 4.37 7.62 -12.73
N GLY A 227 4.57 8.92 -12.49
CA GLY A 227 5.28 9.79 -13.44
C GLY A 227 4.57 9.91 -14.80
N GLY A 228 3.24 9.76 -14.82
CA GLY A 228 2.43 9.83 -16.03
C GLY A 228 2.30 8.50 -16.79
N LEU A 229 2.86 7.39 -16.28
CA LEU A 229 2.72 6.07 -16.92
C LEU A 229 1.25 5.64 -17.04
N THR A 230 0.44 5.95 -16.03
CA THR A 230 -0.98 5.70 -16.02
C THR A 230 -1.71 7.02 -15.77
N MET A 231 -2.50 7.44 -16.76
CA MET A 231 -3.38 8.60 -16.71
C MET A 231 -4.82 8.10 -16.77
N HIS A 232 -5.44 7.96 -15.62
CA HIS A 232 -6.78 7.39 -15.52
C HIS A 232 -7.71 8.38 -14.82
N GLY A 233 -8.71 8.84 -15.52
CA GLY A 233 -9.81 9.65 -15.00
C GLY A 233 -10.92 8.82 -14.38
#